data_2c52c120c545ddd7b223ac26e0abf338
#
_entry.id   2c52c120c545ddd7b223ac26e0abf338
#
_cell.length_a   1.000
_cell.length_b   1.000
_cell.length_c   1.000
_cell.angle_alpha   90.00
_cell.angle_beta   90.00
_cell.angle_gamma   90.00
#
_symmetry.space_group_name_H-M   'P 1'
#
loop_
_entity.id
_entity.type
_entity.pdbx_description
1 polymer ?
#
loop_
_entity_poly.entity_id
_entity_poly.type
_entity_poly.pdbx_seq_one_letter_code
_entity_poly.pdbx_strand_id
1 'polypeptide(L)'
;MLLRIAMTRLSSPADAEDVVQEVFLKLLTTRPHFRDLEHEKAWLIRTTLHRACDVARAAERRTLPLEDAEVLPGRELPEPSPILSAVQALPAKYSAVIHLYYYEGYSIKEIANLLRLPVPTVGTRLSRGRERLRQILKEDVE
;
A
#
# COMPACT_ATOMS: atom_id res chain seq x y z
N MET A 1 0.52 -0.38 -10.68
CA MET A 1 -0.23 0.31 -9.59
C MET A 1 -0.39 -0.57 -8.35
N LEU A 2 -0.95 -1.76 -8.46
CA LEU A 2 -1.21 -2.60 -7.28
C LEU A 2 0.07 -3.02 -6.55
N LEU A 3 1.15 -3.31 -7.27
CA LEU A 3 2.43 -3.64 -6.66
C LEU A 3 2.94 -2.48 -5.79
N ARG A 4 2.88 -1.26 -6.30
CA ARG A 4 3.30 -0.06 -5.55
C ARG A 4 2.44 0.13 -4.30
N ILE A 5 1.14 -0.11 -4.42
CA ILE A 5 0.21 -0.02 -3.28
C ILE A 5 0.58 -1.06 -2.20
N ALA A 6 0.85 -2.30 -2.61
CA ALA A 6 1.28 -3.35 -1.69
C ALA A 6 2.59 -2.98 -0.98
N MET A 7 3.52 -2.35 -1.70
CA MET A 7 4.81 -1.94 -1.15
C MET A 7 4.73 -0.77 -0.16
N THR A 8 3.59 -0.11 -0.04
CA THR A 8 3.39 0.87 1.04
C THR A 8 3.30 0.19 2.42
N ARG A 9 3.08 -1.11 2.44
CA ARG A 9 2.99 -1.90 3.68
C ARG A 9 4.06 -2.97 3.80
N LEU A 10 4.58 -3.44 2.67
CA LEU A 10 5.50 -4.57 2.62
C LEU A 10 6.86 -4.12 2.14
N SER A 11 7.89 -4.35 2.94
CA SER A 11 9.27 -4.02 2.57
C SER A 11 9.88 -5.06 1.63
N SER A 12 9.33 -6.28 1.61
CA SER A 12 9.79 -7.35 0.72
C SER A 12 9.06 -7.28 -0.62
N PRO A 13 9.76 -7.04 -1.75
CA PRO A 13 9.14 -7.09 -3.07
C PRO A 13 8.50 -8.45 -3.40
N ALA A 14 9.08 -9.53 -2.91
CA ALA A 14 8.52 -10.87 -3.10
C ALA A 14 7.16 -11.00 -2.44
N ASP A 15 7.01 -10.52 -1.21
CA ASP A 15 5.74 -10.53 -0.50
C ASP A 15 4.70 -9.64 -1.20
N ALA A 16 5.12 -8.48 -1.72
CA ALA A 16 4.24 -7.59 -2.45
C ALA A 16 3.74 -8.25 -3.75
N GLU A 17 4.60 -8.94 -4.48
CA GLU A 17 4.21 -9.70 -5.66
C GLU A 17 3.22 -10.81 -5.34
N ASP A 18 3.46 -11.54 -4.25
CA ASP A 18 2.56 -12.60 -3.80
C ASP A 18 1.17 -12.06 -3.50
N VAL A 19 1.10 -10.89 -2.85
CA VAL A 19 -0.18 -10.23 -2.56
C VAL A 19 -0.91 -9.88 -3.86
N VAL A 20 -0.22 -9.31 -4.83
CA VAL A 20 -0.82 -8.95 -6.12
C VAL A 20 -1.32 -10.19 -6.84
N GLN A 21 -0.55 -11.28 -6.85
CA GLN A 21 -0.97 -12.54 -7.45
C GLN A 21 -2.20 -13.11 -6.76
N GLU A 22 -2.25 -13.08 -5.44
CA GLU A 22 -3.43 -13.53 -4.67
C GLU A 22 -4.67 -12.70 -5.00
N VAL A 23 -4.52 -11.39 -5.18
CA VAL A 23 -5.63 -10.51 -5.54
C VAL A 23 -6.18 -10.85 -6.91
N PHE A 24 -5.30 -11.05 -7.91
CA PHE A 24 -5.73 -11.45 -9.25
C PHE A 24 -6.35 -12.84 -9.26
N LEU A 25 -5.80 -13.78 -8.48
CA LEU A 25 -6.38 -15.11 -8.35
C LEU A 25 -7.78 -15.05 -7.74
N LYS A 26 -7.96 -14.21 -6.73
CA LYS A 26 -9.27 -13.98 -6.12
C LYS A 26 -10.26 -13.38 -7.12
N LEU A 27 -9.80 -12.44 -7.95
CA LEU A 27 -10.62 -11.87 -9.03
C LEU A 27 -11.09 -12.95 -9.99
N LEU A 28 -10.21 -13.85 -10.41
CA LEU A 28 -10.52 -14.91 -11.36
C LEU A 28 -11.40 -16.01 -10.77
N THR A 29 -11.23 -16.33 -9.50
CA THR A 29 -11.99 -17.43 -8.84
C THR A 29 -13.36 -17.00 -8.34
N THR A 30 -13.47 -15.82 -7.76
CA THR A 30 -14.74 -15.32 -7.23
C THR A 30 -15.61 -14.61 -8.26
N ARG A 31 -14.98 -14.11 -9.32
CA ARG A 31 -15.63 -13.36 -10.42
C ARG A 31 -16.64 -12.34 -9.89
N PRO A 32 -16.20 -11.33 -9.10
CA PRO A 32 -17.11 -10.32 -8.59
C PRO A 32 -17.80 -9.59 -9.73
N HIS A 33 -19.04 -9.17 -9.51
CA HIS A 33 -19.78 -8.45 -10.52
C HIS A 33 -19.53 -6.94 -10.36
N PHE A 34 -18.92 -6.32 -11.36
CA PHE A 34 -18.61 -4.88 -11.33
C PHE A 34 -19.57 -4.11 -12.23
N ARG A 35 -20.00 -2.94 -11.73
CA ARG A 35 -20.89 -2.04 -12.49
C ARG A 35 -20.15 -1.34 -13.63
N ASP A 36 -18.87 -1.03 -13.41
CA ASP A 36 -18.03 -0.31 -14.35
C ASP A 36 -16.55 -0.51 -13.99
N LEU A 37 -15.64 0.08 -14.76
CA LEU A 37 -14.20 -0.01 -14.53
C LEU A 37 -13.77 0.67 -13.23
N GLU A 38 -14.46 1.73 -12.81
CA GLU A 38 -14.16 2.41 -11.56
C GLU A 38 -14.46 1.53 -10.35
N HIS A 39 -15.56 0.78 -10.40
CA HIS A 39 -15.92 -0.18 -9.36
C HIS A 39 -14.88 -1.30 -9.27
N GLU A 40 -14.45 -1.84 -10.43
CA GLU A 40 -13.41 -2.86 -10.49
C GLU A 40 -12.09 -2.36 -9.91
N LYS A 41 -11.65 -1.16 -10.31
CA LYS A 41 -10.43 -0.53 -9.82
C LYS A 41 -10.47 -0.33 -8.30
N ALA A 42 -11.58 0.16 -7.78
CA ALA A 42 -11.77 0.35 -6.34
C ALA A 42 -11.66 -0.97 -5.58
N TRP A 43 -12.27 -2.03 -6.10
CA TRP A 43 -12.19 -3.36 -5.51
C TRP A 43 -10.73 -3.86 -5.47
N LEU A 44 -10.01 -3.72 -6.58
CA LEU A 44 -8.61 -4.13 -6.68
C LEU A 44 -7.73 -3.39 -5.66
N ILE A 45 -7.90 -2.08 -5.56
CA ILE A 45 -7.12 -1.25 -4.63
C ILE A 45 -7.42 -1.64 -3.18
N ARG A 46 -8.70 -1.73 -2.80
CA ARG A 46 -9.10 -2.09 -1.43
C ARG A 46 -8.63 -3.48 -1.05
N THR A 47 -8.80 -4.45 -1.95
CA THR A 47 -8.40 -5.84 -1.69
C THR A 47 -6.89 -5.93 -1.51
N THR A 48 -6.11 -5.23 -2.34
CA THR A 48 -4.65 -5.19 -2.23
C THR A 48 -4.21 -4.57 -0.91
N LEU A 49 -4.80 -3.43 -0.52
CA LEU A 49 -4.47 -2.77 0.75
C LEU A 49 -4.77 -3.67 1.95
N HIS A 50 -5.95 -4.30 1.97
CA HIS A 50 -6.34 -5.19 3.06
C HIS A 50 -5.39 -6.38 3.18
N ARG A 51 -5.08 -7.01 2.05
CA ARG A 51 -4.21 -8.18 2.06
C ARG A 51 -2.77 -7.82 2.44
N ALA A 52 -2.26 -6.71 1.94
CA ALA A 52 -0.92 -6.23 2.30
C ALA A 52 -0.82 -5.93 3.80
N CYS A 53 -1.84 -5.31 4.38
CA CYS A 53 -1.90 -5.07 5.82
C CYS A 53 -1.91 -6.37 6.62
N ASP A 54 -2.66 -7.38 6.16
CA ASP A 54 -2.72 -8.69 6.83
C ASP A 54 -1.35 -9.38 6.80
N VAL A 55 -0.68 -9.36 5.66
CA VAL A 55 0.65 -9.96 5.51
C VAL A 55 1.68 -9.23 6.38
N ALA A 56 1.62 -7.89 6.41
CA ALA A 56 2.52 -7.09 7.24
C ALA A 56 2.33 -7.39 8.72
N ARG A 57 1.09 -7.51 9.19
CA ARG A 57 0.80 -7.88 10.58
C ARG A 57 1.27 -9.28 10.92
N ALA A 58 1.11 -10.23 10.01
CA ALA A 58 1.60 -11.60 10.20
C ALA A 58 3.13 -11.63 10.29
N ALA A 59 3.83 -10.82 9.50
CA ALA A 59 5.29 -10.71 9.54
C ALA A 59 5.77 -10.12 10.87
N GLU A 60 5.07 -9.13 11.42
CA GLU A 60 5.39 -8.54 12.72
C GLU A 60 5.28 -9.55 13.87
N ARG A 61 4.36 -10.51 13.74
CA ARG A 61 4.19 -11.58 14.74
C ARG A 61 5.25 -12.66 14.64
N ARG A 62 5.95 -12.74 13.51
CA ARG A 62 7.05 -13.70 13.33
C ARG A 62 8.34 -13.06 13.83
N THR A 63 8.88 -13.60 14.91
CA THR A 63 10.16 -13.15 15.49
C THR A 63 11.37 -13.72 14.76
N LEU A 64 11.17 -14.40 13.62
CA LEU A 64 12.25 -14.97 12.83
C LEU A 64 12.80 -13.93 11.87
N PRO A 65 14.13 -13.72 11.86
CA PRO A 65 14.73 -12.84 10.86
C PRO A 65 14.46 -13.39 9.46
N LEU A 66 14.06 -12.51 8.55
CA LEU A 66 13.83 -12.82 7.14
C LEU A 66 15.18 -13.02 6.41
N GLU A 67 15.99 -13.96 6.86
CA GLU A 67 17.27 -14.26 6.23
C GLU A 67 17.11 -15.04 4.92
N ASP A 68 15.92 -15.56 4.66
CA ASP A 68 15.65 -16.45 3.54
C ASP A 68 14.72 -15.85 2.47
N ALA A 69 14.70 -14.54 2.34
CA ALA A 69 14.05 -13.95 1.17
C ALA A 69 14.91 -14.27 -0.06
N GLU A 70 14.65 -15.42 -0.68
CA GLU A 70 15.26 -15.75 -1.96
C GLU A 70 14.85 -14.71 -2.99
N VAL A 71 15.76 -13.77 -3.23
CA VAL A 71 15.64 -12.86 -4.35
C VAL A 71 15.84 -13.69 -5.61
N LEU A 72 14.76 -13.86 -6.39
CA LEU A 72 14.87 -14.53 -7.67
C LEU A 72 15.86 -13.76 -8.55
N PRO A 73 16.93 -14.44 -9.04
CA PRO A 73 17.92 -13.76 -9.88
C PRO A 73 17.26 -13.18 -11.12
N GLY A 74 17.55 -11.92 -11.44
CA GLY A 74 17.07 -11.26 -12.65
C GLY A 74 15.88 -10.32 -12.48
N ARG A 75 15.35 -10.17 -11.27
CA ARG A 75 14.34 -9.13 -10.99
C ARG A 75 15.01 -7.90 -10.45
N GLU A 76 14.79 -6.77 -11.13
CA GLU A 76 15.18 -5.47 -10.59
C GLU A 76 14.29 -5.18 -9.37
N LEU A 77 14.89 -5.24 -8.18
CA LEU A 77 14.23 -4.79 -6.98
C LEU A 77 14.20 -3.27 -7.01
N PRO A 78 13.06 -2.63 -6.72
CA PRO A 78 13.07 -1.19 -6.52
C PRO A 78 14.05 -0.89 -5.39
N GLU A 79 14.99 0.00 -5.65
CA GLU A 79 15.94 0.43 -4.64
C GLU A 79 15.18 1.03 -3.45
N PRO A 80 15.58 0.70 -2.21
CA PRO A 80 14.94 1.29 -1.05
C PRO A 80 15.16 2.80 -1.08
N SER A 81 14.07 3.55 -1.31
CA SER A 81 14.14 5.00 -1.26
C SER A 81 13.82 5.46 0.17
N PRO A 82 14.48 6.52 0.67
CA PRO A 82 14.13 7.07 1.99
C PRO A 82 12.66 7.44 2.09
N ILE A 83 12.06 7.91 0.99
CA ILE A 83 10.65 8.28 0.94
C ILE A 83 9.76 7.05 1.12
N LEU A 84 10.05 5.97 0.41
CA LEU A 84 9.28 4.74 0.54
C LEU A 84 9.38 4.17 1.96
N SER A 85 10.57 4.15 2.53
CA SER A 85 10.77 3.70 3.91
C SER A 85 9.98 4.54 4.91
N ALA A 86 9.94 5.85 4.71
CA ALA A 86 9.17 6.77 5.55
C ALA A 86 7.66 6.50 5.43
N VAL A 87 7.17 6.27 4.21
CA VAL A 87 5.75 5.93 3.97
C VAL A 87 5.40 4.61 4.64
N GLN A 88 6.27 3.62 4.53
CA GLN A 88 6.07 2.31 5.19
C GLN A 88 6.03 2.41 6.72
N ALA A 89 6.73 3.39 7.29
CA ALA A 89 6.74 3.63 8.73
C ALA A 89 5.45 4.30 9.23
N LEU A 90 4.64 4.88 8.35
CA LEU A 90 3.36 5.48 8.72
C LEU A 90 2.33 4.40 9.06
N PRO A 91 1.38 4.70 9.97
CA PRO A 91 0.20 3.84 10.09
C PRO A 91 -0.51 3.67 8.76
N ALA A 92 -1.09 2.49 8.53
CA ALA A 92 -1.70 2.11 7.25
C ALA A 92 -2.74 3.13 6.75
N LYS A 93 -3.53 3.68 7.66
CA LYS A 93 -4.56 4.68 7.31
C LYS A 93 -3.99 5.96 6.70
N TYR A 94 -2.76 6.31 7.04
CA TYR A 94 -2.07 7.48 6.48
C TYR A 94 -1.30 7.12 5.22
N SER A 95 -0.56 6.02 5.23
CA SER A 95 0.22 5.61 4.06
C SER A 95 -0.64 5.38 2.83
N ALA A 96 -1.82 4.82 2.99
CA ALA A 96 -2.73 4.57 1.88
C ALA A 96 -3.16 5.87 1.19
N VAL A 97 -3.64 6.85 1.95
CA VAL A 97 -4.11 8.12 1.36
C VAL A 97 -2.94 8.95 0.81
N ILE A 98 -1.79 8.95 1.48
CA ILE A 98 -0.58 9.62 1.01
C ILE A 98 -0.15 9.05 -0.34
N HIS A 99 -0.07 7.74 -0.47
CA HIS A 99 0.33 7.09 -1.71
C HIS A 99 -0.66 7.37 -2.85
N LEU A 100 -1.95 7.22 -2.59
CA LEU A 100 -2.98 7.43 -3.61
C LEU A 100 -3.02 8.87 -4.09
N TYR A 101 -2.82 9.83 -3.21
CA TYR A 101 -2.85 11.25 -3.56
C TYR A 101 -1.57 11.69 -4.28
N TYR A 102 -0.41 11.45 -3.68
CA TYR A 102 0.86 12.00 -4.18
C TYR A 102 1.50 11.15 -5.28
N TYR A 103 1.36 9.85 -5.22
CA TYR A 103 2.03 8.96 -6.17
C TYR A 103 1.10 8.54 -7.31
N GLU A 104 -0.11 8.13 -6.99
CA GLU A 104 -1.06 7.67 -8.02
C GLU A 104 -1.88 8.82 -8.62
N GLY A 105 -1.85 10.01 -8.02
CA GLY A 105 -2.45 11.20 -8.58
C GLY A 105 -3.95 11.34 -8.42
N TYR A 106 -4.56 10.60 -7.50
CA TYR A 106 -5.99 10.70 -7.24
C TYR A 106 -6.35 11.92 -6.41
N SER A 107 -7.49 12.54 -6.71
CA SER A 107 -8.02 13.63 -5.91
C SER A 107 -8.58 13.11 -4.58
N ILE A 108 -8.78 14.01 -3.61
CA ILE A 108 -9.38 13.65 -2.32
C ILE A 108 -10.74 12.99 -2.53
N LYS A 109 -11.56 13.53 -3.45
CA LYS A 109 -12.88 12.98 -3.77
C LYS A 109 -12.78 11.57 -4.36
N GLU A 110 -11.83 11.36 -5.27
CA GLU A 110 -11.59 10.03 -5.86
C GLU A 110 -11.14 9.03 -4.81
N ILE A 111 -10.23 9.43 -3.90
CA ILE A 111 -9.75 8.57 -2.81
C ILE A 111 -10.91 8.21 -1.87
N ALA A 112 -11.77 9.17 -1.55
CA ALA A 112 -12.95 8.92 -0.73
C ALA A 112 -13.84 7.84 -1.35
N ASN A 113 -14.06 7.91 -2.65
CA ASN A 113 -14.82 6.88 -3.38
C ASN A 113 -14.10 5.54 -3.40
N LEU A 114 -12.79 5.53 -3.68
CA LEU A 114 -11.99 4.30 -3.76
C LEU A 114 -11.96 3.56 -2.43
N LEU A 115 -11.79 4.27 -1.33
CA LEU A 115 -11.63 3.68 0.01
C LEU A 115 -12.94 3.63 0.80
N ARG A 116 -14.03 4.14 0.25
CA ARG A 116 -15.34 4.23 0.94
C ARG A 116 -15.25 4.99 2.25
N LEU A 117 -14.62 6.16 2.17
CA LEU A 117 -14.44 7.06 3.32
C LEU A 117 -15.12 8.39 3.03
N PRO A 118 -15.59 9.10 4.08
CA PRO A 118 -16.04 10.49 3.91
C PRO A 118 -14.90 11.38 3.42
N VAL A 119 -15.21 12.36 2.57
CA VAL A 119 -14.23 13.31 2.05
C VAL A 119 -13.46 14.02 3.19
N PRO A 120 -14.11 14.52 4.26
CA PRO A 120 -13.38 15.13 5.36
C PRO A 120 -12.38 14.19 6.03
N THR A 121 -12.71 12.91 6.13
CA THR A 121 -11.81 11.90 6.71
C THR A 121 -10.54 11.77 5.88
N VAL A 122 -10.66 11.72 4.54
CA VAL A 122 -9.51 11.66 3.65
C VAL A 122 -8.63 12.91 3.82
N GLY A 123 -9.24 14.08 3.86
CA GLY A 123 -8.51 15.34 4.07
C GLY A 123 -7.74 15.37 5.40
N THR A 124 -8.37 14.91 6.47
CA THR A 124 -7.74 14.84 7.79
C THR A 124 -6.58 13.84 7.79
N ARG A 125 -6.77 12.67 7.18
CA ARG A 125 -5.72 11.66 7.09
C ARG A 125 -4.53 12.14 6.26
N LEU A 126 -4.78 12.86 5.17
CA LEU A 126 -3.71 13.47 4.38
C LEU A 126 -2.91 14.49 5.19
N SER A 127 -3.60 15.38 5.90
CA SER A 127 -2.98 16.39 6.74
C SER A 127 -2.11 15.78 7.82
N ARG A 128 -2.65 14.83 8.56
CA ARG A 128 -1.92 14.13 9.63
C ARG A 128 -0.80 13.26 9.09
N GLY A 129 -1.03 12.61 7.96
CA GLY A 129 -0.01 11.80 7.29
C GLY A 129 1.18 12.65 6.84
N ARG A 130 0.92 13.81 6.24
CA ARG A 130 1.96 14.76 5.84
C ARG A 130 2.79 15.23 7.03
N GLU A 131 2.14 15.55 8.14
CA GLU A 131 2.82 16.00 9.34
C GLU A 131 3.75 14.93 9.89
N ARG A 132 3.27 13.70 10.01
CA ARG A 132 4.09 12.57 10.47
C ARG A 132 5.23 12.26 9.51
N LEU A 133 4.97 12.31 8.22
CA LEU A 133 5.99 12.08 7.19
C LEU A 133 7.09 13.12 7.26
N ARG A 134 6.72 14.39 7.47
CA ARG A 134 7.67 15.49 7.64
C ARG A 134 8.57 15.25 8.85
N GLN A 135 8.02 14.80 9.96
CA GLN A 135 8.79 14.49 11.16
C GLN A 135 9.77 13.34 10.93
N ILE A 136 9.33 12.26 10.29
CA ILE A 136 10.19 11.11 9.98
C ILE A 136 11.35 11.52 9.08
N LEU A 137 11.07 12.29 8.02
CA LEU A 137 12.11 12.74 7.09
C LEU A 137 13.09 13.74 7.73
N LYS A 138 12.63 14.54 8.68
CA LYS A 138 13.48 15.45 9.45
C LYS A 138 14.48 14.70 10.32
N GLU A 139 14.02 13.66 11.00
CA GLU A 139 14.87 12.84 11.86
C GLU A 139 15.96 12.12 11.05
N ASP A 140 15.64 11.70 9.84
CA ASP A 140 16.60 11.01 8.97
C ASP A 140 17.67 11.94 8.37
N VAL A 141 17.43 13.26 8.35
CA VAL A 141 18.34 14.24 7.76
C VAL A 141 19.28 14.85 8.82
N GLU A 142 18.95 14.72 10.07
CA GLU A 142 19.82 15.11 11.17
C GLU A 142 20.72 13.94 11.57
#